data_2d750714d2970807f742c22fea422b1e
#
_entry.id   2d750714d2970807f742c22fea422b1e
#
_cell.length_a   1.000
_cell.length_b   1.000
_cell.length_c   1.000
_cell.angle_alpha   90.00
_cell.angle_beta   90.00
_cell.angle_gamma   90.00
#
_symmetry.space_group_name_H-M   'P 1'
#
loop_
_entity.id
_entity.type
_entity.pdbx_description
1 polymer ?
#
loop_
_entity_poly.entity_id
_entity_poly.type
_entity_poly.pdbx_seq_one_letter_code
_entity_poly.pdbx_strand_id
1 'polypeptide(L)'
;MSKAIIFLSIIASAAAIYTAIPSGHVGVYSWMGQIQEQPQEGVVTYNPLTSSIRHVKYIQDTDKLTDVRCVSKEGVNINVPSIEIANRIEPTSVISTVSRYGFEYDKILVLNPLGQRMRELCAERTVDEIEITDFKLLDDLLKQEIQEQVNQVNSGITIDWVRITNVIIPDTIKQKRLELAAEKANRLLAEENAKRVVVEKQTEAFIQKADNERALAATMLQAEQIQRLAVANAAADELSAGAMAKFYQIPGYAEVLKIQALSGNMKIYFGDHLPGNMFLGAPTAAMPLDVPGSVPIPTMPLPPQVLKM
;
A
#
# COMPACT_ATOMS: atom_id res chain seq x y z
N MET A 1 -92.27 -6.68 22.92
CA MET A 1 -91.01 -6.01 22.51
C MET A 1 -89.92 -6.09 23.59
N SER A 2 -90.20 -6.06 24.85
CA SER A 2 -89.18 -6.08 25.93
C SER A 2 -88.35 -7.40 26.01
N LYS A 3 -88.94 -8.56 25.77
CA LYS A 3 -88.21 -9.81 25.82
C LYS A 3 -87.20 -10.07 24.70
N ALA A 4 -87.45 -9.50 23.49
CA ALA A 4 -86.53 -9.60 22.35
C ALA A 4 -85.30 -8.70 22.55
N ILE A 5 -85.47 -7.55 23.21
CA ILE A 5 -84.34 -6.64 23.51
C ILE A 5 -83.46 -7.24 24.59
N ILE A 6 -84.04 -7.95 25.59
CA ILE A 6 -83.26 -8.62 26.64
C ILE A 6 -82.49 -9.81 26.04
N PHE A 7 -83.10 -10.59 25.12
CA PHE A 7 -82.39 -11.69 24.44
C PHE A 7 -81.27 -11.16 23.51
N LEU A 8 -81.49 -10.05 22.82
CA LEU A 8 -80.45 -9.45 21.98
C LEU A 8 -79.28 -8.92 22.81
N SER A 9 -79.51 -8.35 23.98
CA SER A 9 -78.46 -7.86 24.88
C SER A 9 -77.66 -9.00 25.52
N ILE A 10 -78.30 -10.16 25.81
CA ILE A 10 -77.61 -11.35 26.34
C ILE A 10 -76.74 -12.03 25.27
N ILE A 11 -77.20 -12.07 24.00
CA ILE A 11 -76.42 -12.58 22.90
C ILE A 11 -75.21 -11.68 22.61
N ALA A 12 -75.39 -10.34 22.71
CA ALA A 12 -74.28 -9.39 22.53
C ALA A 12 -73.20 -9.49 23.64
N SER A 13 -73.60 -9.81 24.87
CA SER A 13 -72.67 -10.01 25.99
C SER A 13 -71.98 -11.40 25.99
N ALA A 14 -72.59 -12.40 25.31
CA ALA A 14 -72.02 -13.75 25.22
C ALA A 14 -70.92 -13.91 24.16
N ALA A 15 -70.65 -12.88 23.35
CA ALA A 15 -69.65 -12.92 22.28
C ALA A 15 -68.25 -12.32 22.70
N ALA A 16 -68.02 -12.15 24.00
CA ALA A 16 -66.72 -11.67 24.49
C ALA A 16 -65.63 -12.71 24.29
N ILE A 17 -64.55 -12.37 23.62
CA ILE A 17 -63.36 -13.21 23.42
C ILE A 17 -62.20 -12.63 24.25
N TYR A 18 -61.41 -13.53 24.80
CA TYR A 18 -60.16 -13.19 25.50
C TYR A 18 -59.00 -13.20 24.51
N THR A 19 -58.18 -12.16 24.51
CA THR A 19 -56.90 -12.17 23.82
C THR A 19 -55.78 -11.84 24.80
N ALA A 20 -54.67 -12.57 24.71
CA ALA A 20 -53.47 -12.27 25.46
C ALA A 20 -52.54 -11.43 24.62
N ILE A 21 -52.10 -10.30 25.16
CA ILE A 21 -51.11 -9.43 24.53
C ILE A 21 -49.75 -9.95 24.93
N PRO A 22 -48.87 -10.34 23.93
CA PRO A 22 -47.55 -10.85 24.22
C PRO A 22 -46.68 -9.77 24.93
N SER A 23 -45.75 -10.22 25.76
CA SER A 23 -44.78 -9.29 26.35
C SER A 23 -44.01 -8.57 25.27
N GLY A 24 -43.72 -7.25 25.48
CA GLY A 24 -43.09 -6.41 24.46
C GLY A 24 -44.02 -5.86 23.40
N HIS A 25 -45.34 -6.07 23.54
CA HIS A 25 -46.37 -5.51 22.68
C HIS A 25 -47.41 -4.73 23.51
N VAL A 26 -47.93 -3.68 22.89
CA VAL A 26 -49.08 -2.95 23.40
C VAL A 26 -50.28 -3.24 22.51
N GLY A 27 -51.41 -3.55 23.15
CA GLY A 27 -52.67 -3.75 22.48
C GLY A 27 -53.32 -2.40 22.18
N VAL A 28 -53.53 -2.09 20.92
CA VAL A 28 -54.30 -0.93 20.49
C VAL A 28 -55.75 -1.37 20.29
N TYR A 29 -56.60 -0.97 21.22
CA TYR A 29 -58.01 -1.28 21.19
C TYR A 29 -58.78 -0.28 20.33
N SER A 30 -59.56 -0.76 19.38
CA SER A 30 -60.44 0.08 18.57
C SER A 30 -61.90 -0.36 18.76
N TRP A 31 -62.76 0.59 19.04
CA TRP A 31 -64.20 0.37 19.15
C TRP A 31 -64.94 1.11 17.98
N MET A 32 -65.66 0.34 17.21
CA MET A 32 -66.35 0.83 15.99
C MET A 32 -65.44 1.68 15.07
N GLY A 33 -64.16 1.30 14.98
CA GLY A 33 -63.14 2.00 14.16
C GLY A 33 -62.44 3.16 14.86
N GLN A 34 -62.84 3.56 16.06
CA GLN A 34 -62.17 4.58 16.85
C GLN A 34 -61.14 3.97 17.79
N ILE A 35 -59.89 4.46 17.73
CA ILE A 35 -58.84 4.03 18.62
C ILE A 35 -59.05 4.64 19.99
N GLN A 36 -58.95 3.79 21.03
CA GLN A 36 -59.06 4.22 22.43
C GLN A 36 -57.71 4.73 22.92
N GLU A 37 -57.74 5.78 23.76
CA GLU A 37 -56.55 6.45 24.26
C GLU A 37 -55.70 5.63 25.25
N GLN A 38 -56.24 4.57 25.80
CA GLN A 38 -55.53 3.78 26.79
C GLN A 38 -54.90 2.52 26.18
N PRO A 39 -53.58 2.34 26.36
CA PRO A 39 -52.91 1.13 25.93
C PRO A 39 -53.34 -0.05 26.76
N GLN A 40 -53.57 -1.20 26.13
CA GLN A 40 -53.96 -2.42 26.78
C GLN A 40 -52.76 -3.34 26.94
N GLU A 41 -52.61 -3.95 28.11
CA GLU A 41 -51.56 -4.90 28.43
C GLU A 41 -52.16 -6.16 29.09
N GLY A 42 -51.51 -7.30 28.96
CA GLY A 42 -51.91 -8.53 29.57
C GLY A 42 -53.07 -9.21 28.86
N VAL A 43 -54.07 -9.72 29.62
CA VAL A 43 -55.25 -10.42 29.07
C VAL A 43 -56.43 -9.42 28.98
N VAL A 44 -56.91 -9.21 27.77
CA VAL A 44 -57.99 -8.27 27.50
C VAL A 44 -59.18 -9.00 26.89
N THR A 45 -60.39 -8.62 27.35
CA THR A 45 -61.66 -9.10 26.78
C THR A 45 -62.19 -8.07 25.80
N TYR A 46 -62.64 -8.53 24.66
CA TYR A 46 -63.27 -7.67 23.67
C TYR A 46 -64.41 -8.39 22.93
N ASN A 47 -65.30 -7.61 22.36
CA ASN A 47 -66.39 -8.15 21.53
C ASN A 47 -65.95 -7.99 20.04
N PRO A 48 -65.74 -9.11 19.32
CA PRO A 48 -65.22 -9.04 17.94
C PRO A 48 -66.22 -8.42 16.94
N LEU A 49 -67.48 -8.28 17.32
CA LEU A 49 -68.52 -7.63 16.46
C LEU A 49 -68.41 -6.11 16.48
N THR A 50 -67.92 -5.53 17.56
CA THR A 50 -67.87 -4.07 17.75
C THR A 50 -66.51 -3.51 17.95
N SER A 51 -65.54 -4.36 18.27
CA SER A 51 -64.18 -3.92 18.61
C SER A 51 -63.11 -4.84 18.04
N SER A 52 -61.97 -4.32 17.86
CA SER A 52 -60.76 -5.04 17.44
C SER A 52 -59.55 -4.65 18.27
N ILE A 53 -58.61 -5.56 18.44
CA ILE A 53 -57.34 -5.34 19.12
C ILE A 53 -56.24 -5.71 18.16
N ARG A 54 -55.31 -4.78 17.95
CA ARG A 54 -54.07 -5.02 17.20
C ARG A 54 -52.88 -4.85 18.11
N HIS A 55 -51.90 -5.73 17.98
CA HIS A 55 -50.68 -5.71 18.76
C HIS A 55 -49.64 -4.87 18.04
N VAL A 56 -49.06 -3.88 18.73
CA VAL A 56 -47.94 -3.08 18.27
C VAL A 56 -46.74 -3.41 19.14
N LYS A 57 -45.64 -3.77 18.51
CA LYS A 57 -44.39 -4.09 19.18
C LYS A 57 -43.71 -2.78 19.60
N TYR A 58 -43.40 -2.64 20.89
CA TYR A 58 -42.70 -1.46 21.41
C TYR A 58 -41.22 -1.68 21.70
N ILE A 59 -40.83 -2.97 21.83
CA ILE A 59 -39.41 -3.34 21.92
C ILE A 59 -38.74 -3.19 20.55
N GLN A 60 -37.44 -3.29 20.56
CA GLN A 60 -36.65 -3.18 19.33
C GLN A 60 -37.20 -4.09 18.22
N ASP A 61 -37.48 -3.49 17.08
CA ASP A 61 -37.84 -4.16 15.84
C ASP A 61 -36.83 -3.82 14.76
N THR A 62 -36.65 -4.70 13.80
CA THR A 62 -35.69 -4.49 12.71
C THR A 62 -36.44 -4.56 11.39
N ASP A 63 -36.51 -3.42 10.74
CA ASP A 63 -37.10 -3.26 9.43
C ASP A 63 -36.04 -3.28 8.34
N LYS A 64 -36.43 -3.73 7.17
CA LYS A 64 -35.55 -3.86 6.03
C LYS A 64 -36.11 -3.15 4.82
N LEU A 65 -35.37 -2.14 4.33
CA LEU A 65 -35.66 -1.48 3.08
C LEU A 65 -34.81 -2.12 1.97
N THR A 66 -35.46 -2.59 0.91
CA THR A 66 -34.79 -3.32 -0.18
C THR A 66 -34.81 -2.52 -1.48
N ASP A 67 -33.79 -2.73 -2.32
CA ASP A 67 -33.65 -2.18 -3.69
C ASP A 67 -33.74 -0.65 -3.75
N VAL A 68 -32.90 0.02 -2.98
CA VAL A 68 -32.79 1.49 -3.04
C VAL A 68 -31.84 1.86 -4.17
N ARG A 69 -32.42 2.44 -5.22
CA ARG A 69 -31.66 2.95 -6.37
C ARG A 69 -31.40 4.43 -6.19
N CYS A 70 -30.16 4.83 -6.37
CA CYS A 70 -29.72 6.21 -6.30
C CYS A 70 -28.71 6.53 -7.40
N VAL A 71 -28.45 7.81 -7.60
CA VAL A 71 -27.48 8.30 -8.57
C VAL A 71 -26.44 9.10 -7.81
N SER A 72 -25.16 8.79 -8.03
CA SER A 72 -24.06 9.54 -7.41
C SER A 72 -23.91 10.94 -8.03
N LYS A 73 -23.15 11.78 -7.37
CA LYS A 73 -22.75 13.11 -7.89
C LYS A 73 -22.13 13.05 -9.28
N GLU A 74 -21.51 11.95 -9.64
CA GLU A 74 -20.87 11.69 -10.93
C GLU A 74 -21.86 11.16 -12.00
N GLY A 75 -23.13 11.02 -11.67
CA GLY A 75 -24.15 10.50 -12.57
C GLY A 75 -24.15 8.98 -12.72
N VAL A 76 -23.48 8.26 -11.81
CA VAL A 76 -23.43 6.78 -11.82
C VAL A 76 -24.62 6.23 -11.05
N ASN A 77 -25.34 5.28 -11.67
CA ASN A 77 -26.42 4.56 -11.01
C ASN A 77 -25.84 3.57 -10.00
N ILE A 78 -26.27 3.69 -8.77
CA ILE A 78 -25.88 2.86 -7.64
C ILE A 78 -27.12 2.12 -7.15
N ASN A 79 -26.98 0.85 -6.85
CA ASN A 79 -28.02 0.08 -6.20
C ASN A 79 -27.57 -0.36 -4.81
N VAL A 80 -28.38 -0.03 -3.80
CA VAL A 80 -28.22 -0.50 -2.43
C VAL A 80 -29.24 -1.62 -2.21
N PRO A 81 -28.81 -2.89 -2.15
CA PRO A 81 -29.70 -4.04 -2.07
C PRO A 81 -30.55 -4.06 -0.82
N SER A 82 -29.98 -3.65 0.31
CA SER A 82 -30.75 -3.56 1.55
C SER A 82 -30.13 -2.59 2.55
N ILE A 83 -31.02 -1.88 3.23
CA ILE A 83 -30.70 -1.06 4.40
C ILE A 83 -31.54 -1.62 5.55
N GLU A 84 -30.89 -1.99 6.63
CA GLU A 84 -31.55 -2.48 7.83
C GLU A 84 -31.56 -1.37 8.87
N ILE A 85 -32.72 -1.16 9.50
CA ILE A 85 -32.91 -0.18 10.55
C ILE A 85 -33.58 -0.83 11.74
N ALA A 86 -32.98 -0.64 12.91
CA ALA A 86 -33.57 -1.06 14.15
C ALA A 86 -34.17 0.14 14.88
N ASN A 87 -35.44 0.04 15.15
CA ASN A 87 -36.20 1.07 15.83
C ASN A 87 -36.97 0.50 17.02
N ARG A 88 -37.38 1.36 17.92
CA ARG A 88 -38.31 1.07 19.02
C ARG A 88 -39.20 2.26 19.27
N ILE A 89 -40.40 2.02 19.71
CA ILE A 89 -41.35 3.06 20.07
C ILE A 89 -41.61 3.07 21.57
N GLU A 90 -41.74 4.25 22.15
CA GLU A 90 -42.09 4.40 23.56
C GLU A 90 -43.54 3.95 23.78
N PRO A 91 -43.83 3.07 24.76
CA PRO A 91 -45.18 2.53 24.99
C PRO A 91 -46.25 3.60 25.14
N THR A 92 -45.90 4.72 25.77
CA THR A 92 -46.78 5.87 25.99
C THR A 92 -47.20 6.60 24.67
N SER A 93 -46.30 6.54 23.68
CA SER A 93 -46.50 7.22 22.39
C SER A 93 -47.14 6.32 21.31
N VAL A 94 -47.30 5.04 21.55
CA VAL A 94 -47.86 4.08 20.58
C VAL A 94 -49.22 4.53 20.09
N ILE A 95 -50.13 4.84 21.01
CA ILE A 95 -51.53 5.19 20.67
C ILE A 95 -51.60 6.46 19.86
N SER A 96 -50.89 7.50 20.27
CA SER A 96 -50.88 8.78 19.55
C SER A 96 -50.25 8.64 18.16
N THR A 97 -49.23 7.80 17.99
CA THR A 97 -48.55 7.57 16.71
C THR A 97 -49.43 6.73 15.79
N VAL A 98 -49.99 5.63 16.30
CA VAL A 98 -50.92 4.79 15.52
C VAL A 98 -52.18 5.56 15.12
N SER A 99 -52.69 6.42 15.98
CA SER A 99 -53.86 7.26 15.67
C SER A 99 -53.64 8.22 14.53
N ARG A 100 -52.40 8.77 14.40
CA ARG A 100 -52.04 9.73 13.35
C ARG A 100 -51.62 9.07 12.05
N TYR A 101 -50.81 8.02 12.12
CA TYR A 101 -50.14 7.42 10.97
C TYR A 101 -50.63 6.03 10.62
N GLY A 102 -51.50 5.45 11.45
CA GLY A 102 -52.00 4.10 11.29
C GLY A 102 -51.00 3.04 11.83
N PHE A 103 -51.34 1.77 11.61
CA PHE A 103 -50.56 0.65 12.09
C PHE A 103 -49.26 0.42 11.28
N GLU A 104 -49.12 1.01 10.11
CA GLU A 104 -47.92 0.97 9.27
C GLU A 104 -47.08 2.26 9.43
N TYR A 105 -47.04 2.80 10.64
CA TYR A 105 -46.32 4.05 10.95
C TYR A 105 -44.82 3.92 10.65
N ASP A 106 -44.23 2.74 10.82
CA ASP A 106 -42.82 2.45 10.51
C ASP A 106 -42.48 2.74 9.06
N LYS A 107 -43.37 2.33 8.16
CA LYS A 107 -43.21 2.58 6.73
C LYS A 107 -43.21 4.05 6.39
N ILE A 108 -44.11 4.81 7.03
CA ILE A 108 -44.31 6.24 6.75
C ILE A 108 -43.25 7.10 7.42
N LEU A 109 -42.92 6.82 8.69
CA LEU A 109 -42.04 7.64 9.50
C LEU A 109 -40.58 7.26 9.44
N VAL A 110 -40.31 6.01 9.10
CA VAL A 110 -38.94 5.46 9.13
C VAL A 110 -38.48 5.03 7.75
N LEU A 111 -39.15 4.08 7.09
CA LEU A 111 -38.65 3.47 5.86
C LEU A 111 -38.69 4.42 4.66
N ASN A 112 -39.79 5.19 4.46
CA ASN A 112 -39.85 6.11 3.35
C ASN A 112 -38.84 7.26 3.46
N PRO A 113 -38.71 7.94 4.62
CA PRO A 113 -37.66 8.93 4.82
C PRO A 113 -36.24 8.35 4.67
N LEU A 114 -36.01 7.15 5.18
CA LEU A 114 -34.72 6.47 5.03
C LEU A 114 -34.33 6.30 3.56
N GLY A 115 -35.27 5.80 2.74
CA GLY A 115 -35.01 5.65 1.31
C GLY A 115 -34.82 6.99 0.58
N GLN A 116 -35.50 8.05 1.02
CA GLN A 116 -35.34 9.40 0.45
C GLN A 116 -33.96 9.96 0.83
N ARG A 117 -33.59 9.90 2.10
CA ARG A 117 -32.31 10.43 2.57
C ARG A 117 -31.13 9.68 1.98
N MET A 118 -31.24 8.35 1.81
CA MET A 118 -30.22 7.59 1.10
C MET A 118 -29.99 8.10 -0.32
N ARG A 119 -31.06 8.42 -1.06
CA ARG A 119 -30.94 8.98 -2.41
C ARG A 119 -30.31 10.37 -2.42
N GLU A 120 -30.64 11.22 -1.46
CA GLU A 120 -30.04 12.55 -1.29
C GLU A 120 -28.56 12.45 -0.98
N LEU A 121 -28.16 11.59 -0.03
CA LEU A 121 -26.75 11.33 0.30
C LEU A 121 -25.94 10.78 -0.89
N CYS A 122 -26.54 9.90 -1.69
CA CYS A 122 -25.91 9.45 -2.93
C CYS A 122 -25.66 10.61 -3.91
N ALA A 123 -26.63 11.50 -4.08
CA ALA A 123 -26.51 12.61 -5.04
C ALA A 123 -25.44 13.65 -4.65
N GLU A 124 -25.14 13.75 -3.37
CA GLU A 124 -24.13 14.68 -2.85
C GLU A 124 -22.70 14.14 -2.93
N ARG A 125 -22.53 12.83 -3.06
CA ARG A 125 -21.24 12.12 -2.92
C ARG A 125 -20.80 11.42 -4.19
N THR A 126 -19.49 11.26 -4.29
CA THR A 126 -18.88 10.46 -5.36
C THR A 126 -19.04 8.96 -5.04
N VAL A 127 -18.87 8.13 -6.07
CA VAL A 127 -18.95 6.67 -5.90
C VAL A 127 -17.87 6.16 -4.95
N ASP A 128 -16.67 6.77 -4.98
CA ASP A 128 -15.55 6.39 -4.09
C ASP A 128 -15.82 6.72 -2.63
N GLU A 129 -16.47 7.86 -2.37
CA GLU A 129 -16.87 8.25 -1.02
C GLU A 129 -17.92 7.30 -0.45
N ILE A 130 -18.91 6.93 -1.26
CA ILE A 130 -20.00 6.04 -0.84
C ILE A 130 -19.51 4.62 -0.57
N GLU A 131 -18.57 4.08 -1.38
CA GLU A 131 -18.16 2.68 -1.30
C GLU A 131 -17.00 2.45 -0.31
N ILE A 132 -16.06 3.39 -0.23
CA ILE A 132 -14.78 3.18 0.46
C ILE A 132 -14.60 4.11 1.66
N THR A 133 -14.70 5.41 1.44
CA THR A 133 -14.23 6.39 2.42
C THR A 133 -15.24 6.60 3.54
N ASP A 134 -16.49 6.80 3.17
CA ASP A 134 -17.55 7.24 4.08
C ASP A 134 -18.57 6.15 4.41
N PHE A 135 -18.36 4.90 3.93
CA PHE A 135 -19.33 3.81 4.09
C PHE A 135 -19.79 3.64 5.55
N LYS A 136 -18.86 3.68 6.50
CA LYS A 136 -19.19 3.58 7.92
C LYS A 136 -19.85 4.86 8.46
N LEU A 137 -19.47 6.02 7.92
CA LEU A 137 -20.03 7.30 8.31
C LEU A 137 -21.48 7.46 7.84
N LEU A 138 -21.83 6.83 6.71
CA LEU A 138 -23.20 6.86 6.15
C LEU A 138 -24.22 6.24 7.09
N ASP A 139 -23.86 5.15 7.77
CA ASP A 139 -24.74 4.51 8.76
C ASP A 139 -25.10 5.48 9.90
N ASP A 140 -24.10 6.19 10.43
CA ASP A 140 -24.27 7.13 11.53
C ASP A 140 -25.03 8.40 11.08
N LEU A 141 -24.75 8.90 9.88
CA LEU A 141 -25.45 10.05 9.32
C LEU A 141 -26.93 9.75 9.08
N LEU A 142 -27.24 8.60 8.44
CA LEU A 142 -28.63 8.19 8.24
C LEU A 142 -29.36 8.04 9.57
N LYS A 143 -28.72 7.41 10.57
CA LYS A 143 -29.27 7.28 11.90
C LYS A 143 -29.64 8.66 12.48
N GLN A 144 -28.70 9.59 12.47
CA GLN A 144 -28.86 10.92 13.05
C GLN A 144 -29.98 11.70 12.35
N GLU A 145 -30.00 11.69 11.02
CA GLU A 145 -30.96 12.43 10.23
C GLU A 145 -32.38 11.86 10.36
N ILE A 146 -32.54 10.52 10.35
CA ILE A 146 -33.85 9.91 10.57
C ILE A 146 -34.34 10.13 12.00
N GLN A 147 -33.43 10.03 12.99
CA GLN A 147 -33.79 10.33 14.40
C GLN A 147 -34.26 11.78 14.55
N GLU A 148 -33.62 12.72 13.87
CA GLU A 148 -34.03 14.12 13.91
C GLU A 148 -35.42 14.35 13.30
N GLN A 149 -35.70 13.72 12.14
CA GLN A 149 -37.04 13.79 11.51
C GLN A 149 -38.12 13.18 12.39
N VAL A 150 -37.85 12.03 12.98
CA VAL A 150 -38.78 11.33 13.89
C VAL A 150 -39.07 12.18 15.15
N ASN A 151 -38.04 12.87 15.68
CA ASN A 151 -38.16 13.75 16.83
C ASN A 151 -39.02 15.00 16.49
N GLN A 152 -38.88 15.57 15.29
CA GLN A 152 -39.70 16.74 14.87
C GLN A 152 -41.19 16.43 14.87
N VAL A 153 -41.55 15.19 14.62
CA VAL A 153 -42.97 14.76 14.59
C VAL A 153 -43.48 14.34 15.97
N ASN A 154 -42.61 14.25 17.00
CA ASN A 154 -42.95 13.78 18.33
C ASN A 154 -43.63 12.40 18.32
N SER A 155 -43.10 11.46 17.56
CA SER A 155 -43.64 10.10 17.41
C SER A 155 -43.27 9.15 18.55
N GLY A 156 -42.31 9.52 19.37
CA GLY A 156 -41.75 8.62 20.41
C GLY A 156 -40.95 7.43 19.88
N ILE A 157 -40.58 7.46 18.60
CA ILE A 157 -39.73 6.43 17.99
C ILE A 157 -38.26 6.79 18.23
N THR A 158 -37.49 5.79 18.63
CA THR A 158 -36.04 5.90 18.78
C THR A 158 -35.36 4.95 17.80
N ILE A 159 -34.37 5.45 17.05
CA ILE A 159 -33.58 4.65 16.14
C ILE A 159 -32.34 4.14 16.87
N ASP A 160 -32.23 2.83 17.02
CA ASP A 160 -31.07 2.23 17.73
C ASP A 160 -29.84 2.17 16.80
N TRP A 161 -30.00 1.66 15.60
CA TRP A 161 -28.95 1.63 14.59
C TRP A 161 -29.54 1.57 13.16
N VAL A 162 -28.72 2.00 12.21
CA VAL A 162 -28.94 1.85 10.77
C VAL A 162 -27.72 1.13 10.21
N ARG A 163 -27.93 0.24 9.25
CA ARG A 163 -26.85 -0.49 8.58
C ARG A 163 -27.15 -0.64 7.10
N ILE A 164 -26.20 -0.21 6.28
CA ILE A 164 -26.18 -0.46 4.85
C ILE A 164 -25.43 -1.76 4.62
N THR A 165 -26.00 -2.71 3.88
CA THR A 165 -25.40 -4.03 3.70
C THR A 165 -24.20 -3.97 2.78
N ASN A 166 -24.39 -3.46 1.56
CA ASN A 166 -23.34 -3.22 0.57
C ASN A 166 -23.88 -2.30 -0.51
N VAL A 167 -22.99 -1.82 -1.36
CA VAL A 167 -23.32 -0.96 -2.49
C VAL A 167 -22.94 -1.68 -3.78
N ILE A 168 -23.91 -1.80 -4.71
CA ILE A 168 -23.68 -2.41 -6.01
C ILE A 168 -23.48 -1.32 -7.05
N ILE A 169 -22.30 -1.33 -7.67
CA ILE A 169 -21.91 -0.41 -8.72
C ILE A 169 -21.87 -1.16 -10.05
N PRO A 170 -22.18 -0.51 -11.18
CA PRO A 170 -22.07 -1.11 -12.50
C PRO A 170 -20.68 -1.66 -12.80
N ASP A 171 -20.60 -2.84 -13.40
CA ASP A 171 -19.33 -3.52 -13.68
C ASP A 171 -18.40 -2.72 -14.59
N THR A 172 -18.95 -1.90 -15.49
CA THR A 172 -18.16 -0.99 -16.33
C THR A 172 -17.33 0.00 -15.52
N ILE A 173 -17.88 0.50 -14.41
CA ILE A 173 -17.17 1.42 -13.51
C ILE A 173 -16.12 0.65 -12.69
N LYS A 174 -16.46 -0.55 -12.22
CA LYS A 174 -15.49 -1.41 -11.51
C LYS A 174 -14.28 -1.73 -12.37
N GLN A 175 -14.49 -2.10 -13.62
CA GLN A 175 -13.42 -2.40 -14.57
C GLN A 175 -12.52 -1.18 -14.80
N LYS A 176 -13.09 -0.01 -15.08
CA LYS A 176 -12.31 1.22 -15.24
C LYS A 176 -11.50 1.59 -14.00
N ARG A 177 -12.04 1.36 -12.81
CA ARG A 177 -11.32 1.57 -11.55
C ARG A 177 -10.15 0.61 -11.40
N LEU A 178 -10.34 -0.67 -11.72
CA LEU A 178 -9.27 -1.66 -11.70
C LEU A 178 -8.16 -1.30 -12.70
N GLU A 179 -8.50 -0.85 -13.90
CA GLU A 179 -7.53 -0.37 -14.88
C GLU A 179 -6.74 0.84 -14.36
N LEU A 180 -7.44 1.86 -13.82
CA LEU A 180 -6.79 3.04 -13.24
C LEU A 180 -5.92 2.69 -12.02
N ALA A 181 -6.37 1.77 -11.18
CA ALA A 181 -5.59 1.29 -10.05
C ALA A 181 -4.34 0.54 -10.50
N ALA A 182 -4.46 -0.31 -11.52
CA ALA A 182 -3.34 -1.02 -12.14
C ALA A 182 -2.34 -0.03 -12.79
N GLU A 183 -2.84 0.99 -13.51
CA GLU A 183 -1.99 2.01 -14.11
C GLU A 183 -1.24 2.84 -13.06
N LYS A 184 -1.92 3.25 -11.97
CA LYS A 184 -1.27 3.92 -10.83
C LYS A 184 -0.21 3.05 -10.18
N ALA A 185 -0.50 1.76 -9.96
CA ALA A 185 0.45 0.81 -9.42
C ALA A 185 1.67 0.64 -10.34
N ASN A 186 1.45 0.52 -11.66
CA ASN A 186 2.53 0.42 -12.64
C ASN A 186 3.39 1.69 -12.68
N ARG A 187 2.79 2.88 -12.58
CA ARG A 187 3.56 4.14 -12.47
C ARG A 187 4.41 4.19 -11.21
N LEU A 188 3.85 3.82 -10.06
CA LEU A 188 4.62 3.77 -8.81
C LEU A 188 5.77 2.78 -8.90
N LEU A 189 5.55 1.58 -9.48
CA LEU A 189 6.61 0.61 -9.71
C LEU A 189 7.68 1.13 -10.67
N ALA A 190 7.29 1.84 -11.72
CA ALA A 190 8.24 2.46 -12.66
C ALA A 190 9.08 3.56 -11.97
N GLU A 191 8.46 4.41 -11.15
CA GLU A 191 9.14 5.43 -10.36
C GLU A 191 10.12 4.82 -9.35
N GLU A 192 9.70 3.77 -8.63
CA GLU A 192 10.58 3.07 -7.69
C GLU A 192 11.75 2.37 -8.39
N ASN A 193 11.48 1.76 -9.55
CA ASN A 193 12.54 1.17 -10.37
C ASN A 193 13.51 2.24 -10.89
N ALA A 194 13.02 3.39 -11.34
CA ALA A 194 13.86 4.50 -11.77
C ALA A 194 14.74 5.02 -10.62
N LYS A 195 14.17 5.21 -9.43
CA LYS A 195 14.93 5.60 -8.23
C LYS A 195 16.01 4.56 -7.89
N ARG A 196 15.66 3.28 -7.95
CA ARG A 196 16.61 2.19 -7.69
C ARG A 196 17.77 2.20 -8.66
N VAL A 197 17.50 2.38 -9.97
CA VAL A 197 18.56 2.48 -11.00
C VAL A 197 19.46 3.69 -10.75
N VAL A 198 18.90 4.83 -10.35
CA VAL A 198 19.70 6.03 -10.02
C VAL A 198 20.62 5.75 -8.83
N VAL A 199 20.08 5.15 -7.75
CA VAL A 199 20.89 4.79 -6.57
C VAL A 199 21.96 3.76 -6.92
N GLU A 200 21.65 2.77 -7.74
CA GLU A 200 22.61 1.77 -8.22
C GLU A 200 23.75 2.43 -9.00
N LYS A 201 23.43 3.32 -9.95
CA LYS A 201 24.44 4.08 -10.70
C LYS A 201 25.28 5.00 -9.83
N GLN A 202 24.68 5.64 -8.83
CA GLN A 202 25.43 6.45 -7.87
C GLN A 202 26.37 5.59 -7.03
N THR A 203 25.91 4.41 -6.61
CA THR A 203 26.72 3.48 -5.85
C THR A 203 27.88 2.92 -6.67
N GLU A 204 27.63 2.52 -7.93
CA GLU A 204 28.69 2.11 -8.87
C GLU A 204 29.73 3.21 -9.05
N ALA A 205 29.29 4.45 -9.30
CA ALA A 205 30.17 5.60 -9.45
C ALA A 205 31.00 5.88 -8.19
N PHE A 206 30.42 5.69 -7.01
CA PHE A 206 31.12 5.83 -5.74
C PHE A 206 32.18 4.72 -5.55
N ILE A 207 31.85 3.47 -5.87
CA ILE A 207 32.78 2.35 -5.81
C ILE A 207 33.95 2.59 -6.78
N GLN A 208 33.67 2.99 -8.03
CA GLN A 208 34.71 3.30 -9.02
C GLN A 208 35.64 4.42 -8.54
N LYS A 209 35.08 5.48 -7.93
CA LYS A 209 35.90 6.54 -7.31
C LYS A 209 36.80 6.00 -6.22
N ALA A 210 36.25 5.21 -5.30
CA ALA A 210 37.03 4.64 -4.21
C ALA A 210 38.13 3.70 -4.72
N ASP A 211 37.87 2.91 -5.76
CA ASP A 211 38.85 2.01 -6.36
C ASP A 211 39.96 2.80 -7.10
N ASN A 212 39.58 3.85 -7.81
CA ASN A 212 40.57 4.75 -8.45
C ASN A 212 41.46 5.44 -7.40
N GLU A 213 40.89 5.92 -6.29
CA GLU A 213 41.66 6.54 -5.21
C GLU A 213 42.62 5.52 -4.57
N ARG A 214 42.17 4.28 -4.35
CA ARG A 214 43.03 3.19 -3.85
C ARG A 214 44.13 2.87 -4.84
N ALA A 215 43.84 2.78 -6.13
CA ALA A 215 44.86 2.53 -7.16
C ALA A 215 45.90 3.66 -7.21
N LEU A 216 45.49 4.92 -7.15
CA LEU A 216 46.38 6.07 -7.06
C LEU A 216 47.26 6.03 -5.80
N ALA A 217 46.66 5.73 -4.66
CA ALA A 217 47.43 5.58 -3.40
C ALA A 217 48.48 4.46 -3.50
N ALA A 218 48.10 3.33 -4.10
CA ALA A 218 49.02 2.20 -4.30
C ALA A 218 50.16 2.56 -5.23
N THR A 219 49.90 3.27 -6.35
CA THR A 219 50.94 3.73 -7.27
C THR A 219 51.87 4.78 -6.65
N MET A 220 51.36 5.66 -5.82
CA MET A 220 52.17 6.64 -5.07
C MET A 220 53.08 5.94 -4.08
N LEU A 221 52.59 4.94 -3.33
CA LEU A 221 53.40 4.13 -2.42
C LEU A 221 54.51 3.34 -3.15
N GLN A 222 54.18 2.77 -4.30
CA GLN A 222 55.18 2.10 -5.14
C GLN A 222 56.25 3.06 -5.65
N ALA A 223 55.85 4.25 -6.13
CA ALA A 223 56.80 5.27 -6.56
C ALA A 223 57.71 5.73 -5.42
N GLU A 224 57.18 5.92 -4.22
CA GLU A 224 57.97 6.26 -3.04
C GLU A 224 58.96 5.17 -2.66
N GLN A 225 58.53 3.89 -2.73
CA GLN A 225 59.41 2.75 -2.48
C GLN A 225 60.54 2.68 -3.50
N ILE A 226 60.26 2.87 -4.79
CA ILE A 226 61.28 2.91 -5.85
C ILE A 226 62.25 4.03 -5.59
N GLN A 227 61.75 5.23 -5.24
CA GLN A 227 62.57 6.38 -4.93
C GLN A 227 63.51 6.12 -3.71
N ARG A 228 62.98 5.52 -2.63
CA ARG A 228 63.75 5.16 -1.47
C ARG A 228 64.80 4.12 -1.80
N LEU A 229 64.48 3.11 -2.62
CA LEU A 229 65.45 2.11 -3.10
C LEU A 229 66.51 2.74 -3.97
N ALA A 230 66.16 3.66 -4.86
CA ALA A 230 67.17 4.36 -5.69
C ALA A 230 68.13 5.22 -4.84
N VAL A 231 67.63 5.91 -3.82
CA VAL A 231 68.48 6.65 -2.87
C VAL A 231 69.36 5.72 -2.07
N ALA A 232 68.85 4.62 -1.59
CA ALA A 232 69.63 3.63 -0.86
C ALA A 232 70.69 2.98 -1.72
N ASN A 233 70.39 2.66 -2.99
CA ASN A 233 71.40 2.12 -3.93
C ASN A 233 72.46 3.16 -4.26
N ALA A 234 72.07 4.41 -4.48
CA ALA A 234 73.07 5.50 -4.73
C ALA A 234 74.02 5.67 -3.52
N ALA A 235 73.49 5.64 -2.32
CA ALA A 235 74.29 5.70 -1.10
C ALA A 235 75.22 4.46 -0.95
N ALA A 236 74.74 3.28 -1.33
CA ALA A 236 75.55 2.06 -1.34
C ALA A 236 76.66 2.13 -2.41
N ASP A 237 76.35 2.69 -3.58
CA ASP A 237 77.34 2.91 -4.65
C ASP A 237 78.39 3.92 -4.25
N GLU A 238 78.03 5.03 -3.58
CA GLU A 238 78.99 5.97 -3.03
C GLU A 238 79.93 5.33 -1.98
N LEU A 239 79.35 4.51 -1.07
CA LEU A 239 80.16 3.81 -0.10
C LEU A 239 81.12 2.80 -0.76
N SER A 240 80.63 2.03 -1.74
CA SER A 240 81.43 1.08 -2.51
C SER A 240 82.52 1.77 -3.32
N ALA A 241 82.21 2.88 -3.97
CA ALA A 241 83.19 3.71 -4.72
C ALA A 241 84.21 4.33 -3.81
N GLY A 242 83.81 4.79 -2.59
CA GLY A 242 84.77 5.25 -1.56
C GLY A 242 85.66 4.16 -1.02
N ALA A 243 85.15 2.95 -0.85
CA ALA A 243 85.92 1.80 -0.49
C ALA A 243 86.90 1.35 -1.59
N MET A 244 86.42 1.29 -2.83
CA MET A 244 87.29 0.99 -3.97
C MET A 244 88.35 2.07 -4.20
N ALA A 245 88.11 3.34 -4.02
CA ALA A 245 89.11 4.40 -4.10
C ALA A 245 90.25 4.18 -3.09
N LYS A 246 89.94 3.69 -1.90
CA LYS A 246 90.97 3.30 -0.88
C LYS A 246 91.75 2.11 -1.34
N PHE A 247 91.17 1.12 -1.99
CA PHE A 247 91.84 -0.04 -2.53
C PHE A 247 92.83 0.30 -3.70
N TYR A 248 92.43 1.29 -4.57
CA TYR A 248 93.24 1.79 -5.65
C TYR A 248 94.49 2.54 -5.18
N GLN A 249 94.53 3.00 -3.91
CA GLN A 249 95.72 3.61 -3.31
C GLN A 249 96.77 2.61 -2.85
N ILE A 250 96.47 1.30 -2.83
CA ILE A 250 97.38 0.27 -2.45
C ILE A 250 98.31 -0.08 -3.65
N PRO A 251 99.65 0.02 -3.53
CA PRO A 251 100.57 -0.29 -4.64
C PRO A 251 100.40 -1.75 -5.11
N GLY A 252 100.15 -1.97 -6.38
CA GLY A 252 99.95 -3.31 -6.98
C GLY A 252 98.47 -3.76 -7.10
N TYR A 253 97.51 -3.14 -6.47
CA TYR A 253 96.10 -3.59 -6.52
C TYR A 253 95.47 -3.47 -7.91
N ALA A 254 95.91 -2.44 -8.69
CA ALA A 254 95.43 -2.22 -10.09
C ALA A 254 95.92 -3.36 -11.02
N GLU A 255 97.06 -3.96 -10.74
CA GLU A 255 97.57 -5.11 -11.49
C GLU A 255 96.81 -6.39 -11.17
N VAL A 256 96.49 -6.62 -9.90
CA VAL A 256 95.65 -7.75 -9.49
C VAL A 256 94.26 -7.71 -10.12
N LEU A 257 93.63 -6.57 -10.19
CA LEU A 257 92.30 -6.35 -10.91
C LEU A 257 92.40 -6.60 -12.40
N LYS A 258 93.54 -6.21 -13.03
CA LYS A 258 93.79 -6.54 -14.44
C LYS A 258 93.89 -8.04 -14.64
N ILE A 259 94.62 -8.75 -13.77
CA ILE A 259 94.74 -10.17 -13.84
C ILE A 259 93.44 -10.88 -13.59
N GLN A 260 92.61 -10.39 -12.65
CA GLN A 260 91.30 -10.96 -12.33
C GLN A 260 90.29 -10.71 -13.47
N ALA A 261 90.31 -9.55 -14.11
CA ALA A 261 89.47 -9.28 -15.27
C ALA A 261 89.87 -10.11 -16.49
N LEU A 262 91.18 -10.33 -16.66
CA LEU A 262 91.70 -11.23 -17.69
C LEU A 262 91.37 -12.69 -17.39
N SER A 263 91.45 -13.14 -16.13
CA SER A 263 91.14 -14.51 -15.74
C SER A 263 89.65 -14.88 -15.88
N GLY A 264 88.73 -13.92 -15.65
CA GLY A 264 87.27 -14.13 -15.79
C GLY A 264 86.84 -14.31 -17.23
N ASN A 265 87.66 -13.89 -18.21
CA ASN A 265 87.31 -13.94 -19.64
C ASN A 265 88.22 -14.87 -20.48
N MET A 266 89.01 -15.73 -19.83
CA MET A 266 89.88 -16.67 -20.57
C MET A 266 89.08 -17.84 -21.13
N LYS A 267 88.83 -17.81 -22.45
CA LYS A 267 88.55 -19.01 -23.21
C LYS A 267 89.89 -19.70 -23.48
N ILE A 268 90.12 -20.82 -22.86
CA ILE A 268 91.35 -21.66 -23.06
C ILE A 268 91.13 -22.43 -24.35
N TYR A 269 91.94 -22.13 -25.39
CA TYR A 269 91.93 -22.91 -26.62
C TYR A 269 93.09 -23.85 -26.60
N PHE A 270 92.90 -25.18 -26.74
CA PHE A 270 93.89 -26.23 -26.87
C PHE A 270 93.99 -26.59 -28.37
N GLY A 271 95.15 -26.31 -29.01
CA GLY A 271 95.42 -26.69 -30.41
C GLY A 271 96.52 -25.88 -31.02
N ASP A 272 97.21 -26.43 -32.08
CA ASP A 272 98.39 -25.86 -32.70
C ASP A 272 98.20 -24.68 -33.62
N HIS A 273 96.93 -24.20 -33.78
CA HIS A 273 96.58 -22.98 -34.53
C HIS A 273 95.68 -22.07 -33.76
N LEU A 274 96.18 -20.94 -33.32
CA LEU A 274 95.42 -19.81 -32.80
C LEU A 274 94.67 -19.16 -33.96
N PRO A 275 93.36 -18.89 -33.87
CA PRO A 275 92.66 -18.09 -34.91
C PRO A 275 93.24 -16.69 -34.87
N GLY A 276 93.75 -16.22 -36.04
CA GLY A 276 94.51 -14.99 -36.20
C GLY A 276 93.75 -13.67 -36.02
N ASN A 277 92.50 -13.70 -35.54
CA ASN A 277 91.70 -12.57 -35.30
C ASN A 277 91.10 -12.55 -33.91
N MET A 278 91.93 -12.54 -32.88
CA MET A 278 91.47 -12.10 -31.55
C MET A 278 91.62 -10.59 -31.43
N PHE A 279 90.83 -9.88 -32.12
CA PHE A 279 90.76 -8.43 -31.88
C PHE A 279 89.50 -8.09 -31.10
N LEU A 280 89.79 -7.36 -30.10
CA LEU A 280 88.85 -6.47 -29.47
C LEU A 280 87.93 -5.80 -30.56
N GLY A 281 86.85 -6.47 -30.89
CA GLY A 281 85.88 -5.91 -31.80
C GLY A 281 85.22 -4.68 -31.14
N ALA A 282 85.34 -3.60 -31.85
CA ALA A 282 84.56 -2.42 -31.54
C ALA A 282 83.11 -2.81 -31.34
N PRO A 283 82.33 -2.15 -30.51
CA PRO A 283 80.95 -2.47 -30.31
C PRO A 283 80.16 -2.14 -31.61
N THR A 284 79.91 -3.18 -32.38
CA THR A 284 78.94 -3.07 -33.47
C THR A 284 77.54 -3.26 -32.92
N ALA A 285 76.77 -2.21 -33.11
CA ALA A 285 75.35 -2.19 -33.29
C ALA A 285 74.48 -2.92 -32.26
N ALA A 286 73.68 -2.11 -31.64
CA ALA A 286 72.47 -2.41 -30.89
C ALA A 286 71.83 -3.75 -31.25
N MET A 287 71.84 -4.72 -30.35
CA MET A 287 70.84 -5.78 -30.29
C MET A 287 69.55 -5.18 -29.76
N PRO A 288 68.39 -5.44 -30.34
CA PRO A 288 67.14 -5.04 -29.73
C PRO A 288 66.99 -5.81 -28.41
N LEU A 289 66.80 -5.04 -27.35
CA LEU A 289 66.36 -5.56 -26.06
C LEU A 289 64.99 -6.20 -26.25
N ASP A 290 64.94 -7.51 -26.31
CA ASP A 290 63.70 -8.25 -26.07
C ASP A 290 63.32 -8.01 -24.62
N VAL A 291 62.35 -7.12 -24.41
CA VAL A 291 61.68 -6.93 -23.13
C VAL A 291 60.59 -8.00 -23.04
N PRO A 292 60.74 -9.04 -22.22
CA PRO A 292 59.66 -9.97 -22.00
C PRO A 292 58.59 -9.30 -21.16
N GLY A 293 57.42 -9.07 -21.73
CA GLY A 293 56.25 -8.61 -20.99
C GLY A 293 55.47 -7.43 -21.53
N SER A 294 55.30 -7.28 -22.83
CA SER A 294 54.23 -6.46 -23.37
C SER A 294 52.90 -7.24 -23.26
N VAL A 295 52.16 -6.97 -22.21
CA VAL A 295 50.77 -7.39 -22.08
C VAL A 295 49.99 -6.74 -23.24
N PRO A 296 49.24 -7.48 -24.07
CA PRO A 296 48.46 -6.91 -25.13
C PRO A 296 47.37 -5.96 -24.54
N ILE A 297 47.33 -4.74 -24.98
CA ILE A 297 46.30 -3.77 -24.66
C ILE A 297 44.98 -4.33 -25.20
N PRO A 298 43.94 -4.57 -24.35
CA PRO A 298 42.65 -4.99 -24.86
C PRO A 298 42.07 -3.87 -25.72
N THR A 299 41.81 -4.18 -26.98
CA THR A 299 41.08 -3.31 -27.91
C THR A 299 39.65 -3.19 -27.36
N MET A 300 39.26 -1.97 -26.96
CA MET A 300 37.88 -1.62 -26.65
C MET A 300 36.97 -1.93 -27.85
N PRO A 301 35.86 -2.65 -27.69
CA PRO A 301 34.85 -2.75 -28.73
C PRO A 301 34.22 -1.36 -28.93
N LEU A 302 34.18 -0.91 -30.20
CA LEU A 302 33.47 0.28 -30.64
C LEU A 302 31.97 0.18 -30.21
N PRO A 303 31.39 1.29 -29.74
CA PRO A 303 29.95 1.32 -29.40
C PRO A 303 29.11 1.07 -30.65
N PRO A 304 27.98 0.37 -30.52
CA PRO A 304 27.08 0.10 -31.64
C PRO A 304 26.53 1.40 -32.19
N GLN A 305 26.70 1.58 -33.51
CA GLN A 305 26.11 2.69 -34.24
C GLN A 305 24.58 2.57 -34.15
N VAL A 306 23.97 3.61 -33.58
CA VAL A 306 22.50 3.78 -33.60
C VAL A 306 22.09 4.05 -35.02
N LEU A 307 21.52 3.09 -35.70
CA LEU A 307 20.78 3.26 -36.94
C LEU A 307 19.58 4.17 -36.64
N LYS A 308 19.62 5.37 -37.20
CA LYS A 308 18.43 6.22 -37.33
C LYS A 308 17.51 5.57 -38.37
N MET A 309 16.32 5.13 -37.95
CA MET A 309 15.09 5.08 -38.71
C MET A 309 14.04 5.94 -38.05
#